data_d5e2b8f2cd87a6e63a361f020c688a8b
#
_entry.id   d5e2b8f2cd87a6e63a361f020c688a8b
#
_cell.length_a   1.000
_cell.length_b   1.000
_cell.length_c   1.000
_cell.angle_alpha   90.00
_cell.angle_beta   90.00
_cell.angle_gamma   90.00
#
_symmetry.space_group_name_H-M   'P 1'
#
loop_
_entity.id
_entity.type
_entity.pdbx_description
1 polymer ?
#
loop_
_entity_poly.entity_id
_entity_poly.type
_entity_poly.pdbx_seq_one_letter_code
_entity_poly.pdbx_strand_id
1 'polypeptide(L)'
;MELGMIQLLKMKQGVERILHVPGNYKGGILEMAMVIDCSLPAGDAKEQVQGIIKALKSHSETFRNVRLNVIWWKSDSEIATEVLPMAAMQLGTPFEGYEQKQEEKYIDRLLENLKLFQARSKLILLLSPGDFSVQDQGKCMESLKPFLGRKMLLLLDQVSEEIESLSLKARIIIQEV
;
A
#
# COMPACT_ATOMS: atom_id res chain seq x y z
N MET A 1 -15.83 4.84 -12.29
CA MET A 1 -15.27 3.92 -13.32
C MET A 1 -14.99 2.58 -12.66
N GLU A 2 -15.44 1.50 -13.23
CA GLU A 2 -15.18 0.17 -12.69
C GLU A 2 -13.78 -0.29 -13.07
N LEU A 3 -13.11 -0.99 -12.16
CA LEU A 3 -11.85 -1.63 -12.46
C LEU A 3 -12.06 -2.71 -13.51
N GLY A 4 -11.24 -2.68 -14.55
CA GLY A 4 -11.24 -3.73 -15.55
C GLY A 4 -10.81 -5.06 -14.97
N MET A 5 -11.21 -6.14 -15.62
CA MET A 5 -10.85 -7.50 -15.21
C MET A 5 -9.33 -7.69 -15.19
N ILE A 6 -8.61 -7.05 -16.12
CA ILE A 6 -7.15 -7.10 -16.19
C ILE A 6 -6.51 -6.49 -14.95
N GLN A 7 -7.03 -5.35 -14.49
CA GLN A 7 -6.51 -4.68 -13.28
C GLN A 7 -6.74 -5.53 -12.03
N LEU A 8 -7.91 -6.13 -11.90
CA LEU A 8 -8.20 -7.05 -10.80
C LEU A 8 -7.28 -8.27 -10.80
N LEU A 9 -6.98 -8.82 -11.97
CA LEU A 9 -6.03 -9.93 -12.10
C LEU A 9 -4.62 -9.50 -11.68
N LYS A 10 -4.18 -8.32 -12.09
CA LYS A 10 -2.87 -7.79 -11.69
C LYS A 10 -2.77 -7.56 -10.18
N MET A 11 -3.84 -7.08 -9.55
CA MET A 11 -3.90 -6.94 -8.10
C MET A 11 -3.78 -8.30 -7.40
N LYS A 12 -4.50 -9.31 -7.90
CA LYS A 12 -4.39 -10.67 -7.38
C LYS A 12 -2.98 -11.22 -7.54
N GLN A 13 -2.34 -10.99 -8.67
CA GLN A 13 -0.96 -11.40 -8.92
C GLN A 13 -0.01 -10.75 -7.90
N GLY A 14 -0.19 -9.47 -7.61
CA GLY A 14 0.59 -8.77 -6.61
C GLY A 14 0.45 -9.39 -5.22
N VAL A 15 -0.78 -9.69 -4.82
CA VAL A 15 -1.06 -10.36 -3.54
C VAL A 15 -0.42 -11.74 -3.49
N GLU A 16 -0.54 -12.53 -4.55
CA GLU A 16 0.09 -13.85 -4.62
C GLU A 16 1.61 -13.77 -4.51
N ARG A 17 2.22 -12.81 -5.18
CA ARG A 17 3.67 -12.61 -5.11
C ARG A 17 4.12 -12.32 -3.68
N ILE A 18 3.41 -11.46 -2.96
CA ILE A 18 3.77 -11.09 -1.60
C ILE A 18 3.56 -12.25 -0.62
N LEU A 19 2.52 -13.06 -0.83
CA LEU A 19 2.24 -14.22 0.02
C LEU A 19 3.27 -15.34 -0.14
N HIS A 20 3.94 -15.41 -1.29
CA HIS A 20 5.00 -16.39 -1.52
C HIS A 20 6.34 -16.00 -0.87
N VAL A 21 6.49 -14.76 -0.39
CA VAL A 21 7.69 -14.36 0.36
C VAL A 21 7.63 -15.06 1.73
N PRO A 22 8.72 -15.73 2.17
CA PRO A 22 8.72 -16.39 3.47
C PRO A 22 8.36 -15.44 4.60
N GLY A 23 7.42 -15.85 5.44
CA GLY A 23 6.97 -15.07 6.57
C GLY A 23 5.87 -15.78 7.32
N ASN A 24 5.57 -15.28 8.50
CA ASN A 24 4.58 -15.88 9.36
C ASN A 24 3.27 -15.11 9.30
N TYR A 25 2.30 -15.67 8.59
CA TYR A 25 0.94 -15.15 8.52
C TYR A 25 -0.06 -16.04 9.27
N LYS A 26 0.41 -17.07 9.98
CA LYS A 26 -0.46 -18.02 10.64
C LYS A 26 -0.70 -17.64 12.10
N GLY A 27 -1.95 -17.70 12.50
CA GLY A 27 -2.36 -17.49 13.87
C GLY A 27 -2.33 -16.03 14.31
N GLY A 28 -3.11 -15.70 15.35
CA GLY A 28 -3.15 -14.38 15.93
C GLY A 28 -3.76 -13.30 15.05
N ILE A 29 -3.46 -12.05 15.38
CA ILE A 29 -3.93 -10.88 14.66
C ILE A 29 -2.83 -10.46 13.68
N LEU A 30 -3.19 -10.36 12.39
CA LEU A 30 -2.30 -9.81 11.38
C LEU A 30 -2.39 -8.28 11.42
N GLU A 31 -1.31 -7.63 11.81
CA GLU A 31 -1.23 -6.18 11.72
C GLU A 31 -0.71 -5.80 10.33
N MET A 32 -1.48 -4.98 9.62
CA MET A 32 -1.12 -4.51 8.30
C MET A 32 -1.40 -3.03 8.14
N ALA A 33 -0.72 -2.41 7.20
CA ALA A 33 -0.93 -1.02 6.83
C ALA A 33 -1.31 -0.93 5.36
N MET A 34 -2.28 -0.09 5.06
CA MET A 34 -2.68 0.23 3.69
C MET A 34 -2.50 1.72 3.49
N VAL A 35 -1.55 2.10 2.66
CA VAL A 35 -1.29 3.49 2.30
C VAL A 35 -2.04 3.81 1.03
N ILE A 36 -2.84 4.87 1.08
CA ILE A 36 -3.61 5.36 -0.06
C ILE A 36 -3.06 6.71 -0.46
N ASP A 37 -2.45 6.77 -1.63
CA ASP A 37 -1.96 8.02 -2.21
C ASP A 37 -3.16 8.85 -2.66
N CYS A 38 -3.37 9.99 -2.01
CA CYS A 38 -4.53 10.84 -2.26
C CYS A 38 -4.42 11.67 -3.55
N SER A 39 -3.40 11.44 -4.38
CA SER A 39 -3.39 11.94 -5.74
C SER A 39 -4.28 11.12 -6.67
N LEU A 40 -4.69 9.90 -6.23
CA LEU A 40 -5.69 9.12 -6.96
C LEU A 40 -7.04 9.84 -6.97
N PRO A 41 -7.77 9.85 -8.11
CA PRO A 41 -9.15 10.30 -8.10
C PRO A 41 -10.00 9.47 -7.13
N ALA A 42 -11.01 10.08 -6.51
CA ALA A 42 -11.83 9.43 -5.47
C ALA A 42 -12.42 8.09 -5.94
N GLY A 43 -12.99 8.05 -7.15
CA GLY A 43 -13.56 6.83 -7.71
C GLY A 43 -12.53 5.74 -7.90
N ASP A 44 -11.36 6.09 -8.43
CA ASP A 44 -10.26 5.15 -8.66
C ASP A 44 -9.72 4.61 -7.34
N ALA A 45 -9.50 5.48 -6.36
CA ALA A 45 -9.03 5.08 -5.04
C ALA A 45 -9.99 4.08 -4.39
N LYS A 46 -11.28 4.39 -4.39
CA LYS A 46 -12.31 3.52 -3.82
C LYS A 46 -12.35 2.16 -4.51
N GLU A 47 -12.36 2.14 -5.84
CA GLU A 47 -12.43 0.90 -6.62
C GLU A 47 -11.17 0.05 -6.43
N GLN A 48 -9.99 0.66 -6.42
CA GLN A 48 -8.74 -0.05 -6.19
C GLN A 48 -8.71 -0.68 -4.79
N VAL A 49 -9.13 0.07 -3.79
CA VAL A 49 -9.19 -0.45 -2.41
C VAL A 49 -10.18 -1.61 -2.33
N GLN A 50 -11.36 -1.46 -2.91
CA GLN A 50 -12.35 -2.55 -2.93
C GLN A 50 -11.81 -3.79 -3.64
N GLY A 51 -11.09 -3.60 -4.74
CA GLY A 51 -10.45 -4.69 -5.47
C GLY A 51 -9.38 -5.42 -4.67
N ILE A 52 -8.50 -4.68 -3.98
CA ILE A 52 -7.47 -5.29 -3.17
C ILE A 52 -8.04 -5.99 -1.93
N ILE A 53 -9.05 -5.43 -1.30
CA ILE A 53 -9.74 -6.08 -0.17
C ILE A 53 -10.35 -7.41 -0.62
N LYS A 54 -10.97 -7.43 -1.78
CA LYS A 54 -11.53 -8.66 -2.36
C LYS A 54 -10.44 -9.70 -2.61
N ALA A 55 -9.29 -9.28 -3.15
CA ALA A 55 -8.14 -10.18 -3.36
C ALA A 55 -7.61 -10.73 -2.04
N LEU A 56 -7.48 -9.88 -1.01
CA LEU A 56 -7.05 -10.30 0.32
C LEU A 56 -8.04 -11.29 0.95
N LYS A 57 -9.33 -11.06 0.81
CA LYS A 57 -10.37 -11.95 1.35
C LYS A 57 -10.40 -13.31 0.69
N SER A 58 -9.89 -13.44 -0.53
CA SER A 58 -9.77 -14.75 -1.18
C SER A 58 -8.77 -15.66 -0.45
N HIS A 59 -7.92 -15.09 0.41
CA HIS A 59 -6.99 -15.79 1.30
C HIS A 59 -7.47 -15.72 2.75
N SER A 60 -8.69 -16.14 3.00
CA SER A 60 -9.42 -15.94 4.26
C SER A 60 -8.69 -16.45 5.49
N GLU A 61 -7.92 -17.54 5.38
CA GLU A 61 -7.17 -18.06 6.52
C GLU A 61 -6.08 -17.09 6.98
N THR A 62 -5.37 -16.46 6.01
CA THR A 62 -4.31 -15.49 6.29
C THR A 62 -4.86 -14.17 6.80
N PHE A 63 -5.96 -13.69 6.21
CA PHE A 63 -6.53 -12.37 6.49
C PHE A 63 -7.81 -12.45 7.33
N ARG A 64 -7.93 -13.46 8.16
CA ARG A 64 -9.10 -13.70 9.02
C ARG A 64 -9.23 -12.66 10.11
N ASN A 65 -8.13 -12.37 10.81
CA ASN A 65 -8.09 -11.41 11.90
C ASN A 65 -7.07 -10.35 11.55
N VAL A 66 -7.54 -9.22 11.05
CA VAL A 66 -6.67 -8.15 10.59
C VAL A 66 -6.90 -6.88 11.42
N ARG A 67 -5.80 -6.31 11.91
CA ARG A 67 -5.78 -4.94 12.38
C ARG A 67 -5.27 -4.08 11.24
N LEU A 68 -6.16 -3.33 10.60
CA LEU A 68 -5.86 -2.54 9.43
C LEU A 68 -5.61 -1.09 9.82
N ASN A 69 -4.38 -0.64 9.62
CA ASN A 69 -4.01 0.77 9.73
C ASN A 69 -4.12 1.38 8.34
N VAL A 70 -5.03 2.32 8.16
CA VAL A 70 -5.19 3.03 6.88
C VAL A 70 -4.46 4.35 6.99
N ILE A 71 -3.58 4.60 6.01
CA ILE A 71 -2.74 5.78 5.97
C ILE A 71 -3.10 6.60 4.75
N TRP A 72 -3.64 7.78 4.98
CA TRP A 72 -4.02 8.71 3.93
C TRP A 72 -2.83 9.61 3.63
N TRP A 73 -2.17 9.33 2.52
CA TRP A 73 -0.98 10.06 2.10
C TRP A 73 -1.39 11.24 1.21
N LYS A 74 -1.64 12.36 1.83
CA LYS A 74 -2.13 13.57 1.15
C LYS A 74 -1.01 14.42 0.58
N SER A 75 0.06 14.61 1.36
CA SER A 75 1.25 15.37 0.97
C SER A 75 2.42 14.95 1.85
N ASP A 76 3.61 15.52 1.63
CA ASP A 76 4.78 15.27 2.49
C ASP A 76 4.54 15.66 3.94
N SER A 77 3.71 16.68 4.17
CA SER A 77 3.43 17.23 5.49
C SER A 77 2.08 16.77 6.07
N GLU A 78 1.24 16.15 5.27
CA GLU A 78 -0.10 15.74 5.70
C GLU A 78 -0.31 14.25 5.44
N ILE A 79 -0.04 13.45 6.46
CA ILE A 79 -0.21 12.00 6.45
C ILE A 79 -1.05 11.64 7.67
N ALA A 80 -2.26 11.16 7.42
CA ALA A 80 -3.21 10.81 8.49
C ALA A 80 -3.33 9.30 8.59
N THR A 81 -3.32 8.78 9.83
CA THR A 81 -3.44 7.34 10.09
C THR A 81 -4.65 7.06 10.95
N GLU A 82 -5.43 6.06 10.58
CA GLU A 82 -6.56 5.60 11.38
C GLU A 82 -6.73 4.10 11.28
N VAL A 83 -7.25 3.47 12.33
CA VAL A 83 -7.55 2.04 12.33
C VAL A 83 -8.99 1.86 11.86
N LEU A 84 -9.16 1.10 10.78
CA LEU A 84 -10.47 0.85 10.20
C LEU A 84 -10.69 -0.65 9.97
N PRO A 85 -11.94 -1.14 10.13
CA PRO A 85 -12.26 -2.51 9.75
C PRO A 85 -12.16 -2.70 8.23
N MET A 86 -11.70 -3.86 7.78
CA MET A 86 -11.68 -4.18 6.36
C MET A 86 -13.08 -4.07 5.73
N ALA A 87 -14.12 -4.42 6.50
CA ALA A 87 -15.50 -4.30 6.04
C ALA A 87 -15.88 -2.86 5.69
N ALA A 88 -15.44 -1.88 6.49
CA ALA A 88 -15.70 -0.47 6.21
C ALA A 88 -15.01 -0.03 4.92
N MET A 89 -13.78 -0.47 4.71
CA MET A 89 -13.03 -0.18 3.48
C MET A 89 -13.71 -0.81 2.26
N GLN A 90 -14.23 -2.02 2.40
CA GLN A 90 -14.93 -2.70 1.32
C GLN A 90 -16.25 -2.01 0.95
N LEU A 91 -16.98 -1.48 1.94
CA LEU A 91 -18.20 -0.71 1.71
C LEU A 91 -17.91 0.66 1.09
N GLY A 92 -16.70 1.18 1.30
CA GLY A 92 -16.31 2.47 0.77
C GLY A 92 -16.70 3.67 1.64
N THR A 93 -17.25 3.44 2.83
CA THR A 93 -17.66 4.50 3.75
C THR A 93 -16.56 5.50 4.06
N PRO A 94 -15.29 5.08 4.28
CA PRO A 94 -14.20 6.03 4.55
C PRO A 94 -13.90 6.98 3.38
N PHE A 95 -14.40 6.70 2.18
CA PHE A 95 -14.19 7.56 1.01
C PHE A 95 -15.22 8.68 0.87
N GLU A 96 -16.22 8.74 1.74
CA GLU A 96 -17.26 9.79 1.68
C GLU A 96 -16.68 11.19 1.87
N GLY A 97 -15.62 11.32 2.69
CA GLY A 97 -14.93 12.59 2.89
C GLY A 97 -13.60 12.70 2.13
N TYR A 98 -13.37 11.82 1.17
CA TYR A 98 -12.10 11.78 0.44
C TYR A 98 -11.95 13.00 -0.48
N GLU A 99 -10.80 13.67 -0.38
CA GLU A 99 -10.43 14.77 -1.25
C GLU A 99 -9.15 14.42 -2.01
N GLN A 100 -9.20 14.50 -3.33
CA GLN A 100 -8.02 14.32 -4.16
C GLN A 100 -7.07 15.50 -3.99
N LYS A 101 -5.78 15.21 -3.77
CA LYS A 101 -4.74 16.23 -3.67
C LYS A 101 -3.62 15.94 -4.67
N GLN A 102 -3.46 16.86 -5.63
CA GLN A 102 -2.42 16.78 -6.66
C GLN A 102 -1.20 17.59 -6.20
N GLU A 103 -0.48 17.09 -5.21
CA GLU A 103 0.71 17.74 -4.68
C GLU A 103 1.93 16.87 -4.94
N GLU A 104 3.08 17.51 -5.18
CA GLU A 104 4.35 16.81 -5.30
C GLU A 104 4.66 16.09 -3.98
N LYS A 105 5.06 14.83 -4.08
CA LYS A 105 5.32 13.97 -2.93
C LYS A 105 6.60 13.19 -3.13
N TYR A 106 7.27 12.92 -2.01
CA TYR A 106 8.46 12.07 -1.99
C TYR A 106 8.20 10.85 -1.11
N ILE A 107 8.48 9.68 -1.65
CA ILE A 107 8.31 8.44 -0.90
C ILE A 107 9.21 8.38 0.34
N ASP A 108 10.35 9.07 0.31
CA ASP A 108 11.25 9.22 1.46
C ASP A 108 10.48 9.71 2.70
N ARG A 109 9.64 10.72 2.52
CA ARG A 109 8.85 11.33 3.61
C ARG A 109 7.82 10.35 4.15
N LEU A 110 7.17 9.63 3.26
CA LEU A 110 6.22 8.59 3.65
C LEU A 110 6.92 7.50 4.46
N LEU A 111 8.07 7.03 4.00
CA LEU A 111 8.82 5.96 4.65
C LEU A 111 9.30 6.37 6.04
N GLU A 112 9.72 7.62 6.23
CA GLU A 112 10.06 8.14 7.55
C GLU A 112 8.88 8.04 8.51
N ASN A 113 7.69 8.41 8.03
CA ASN A 113 6.45 8.32 8.81
C ASN A 113 6.11 6.85 9.13
N LEU A 114 6.18 5.97 8.14
CA LEU A 114 5.91 4.55 8.31
C LEU A 114 6.88 3.90 9.29
N LYS A 115 8.15 4.29 9.24
CA LYS A 115 9.17 3.79 10.15
C LYS A 115 8.81 4.03 11.61
N LEU A 116 8.25 5.19 11.92
CA LEU A 116 7.89 5.55 13.29
C LEU A 116 6.66 4.78 13.80
N PHE A 117 5.70 4.48 12.92
CA PHE A 117 4.40 3.95 13.35
C PHE A 117 4.09 2.55 12.84
N GLN A 118 4.67 2.14 11.72
CA GLN A 118 4.27 0.92 11.01
C GLN A 118 5.38 -0.12 10.86
N ALA A 119 6.53 0.06 11.51
CA ALA A 119 7.65 -0.88 11.41
C ALA A 119 7.29 -2.30 11.84
N ARG A 120 6.26 -2.45 12.69
CA ARG A 120 5.79 -3.75 13.18
C ARG A 120 4.74 -4.41 12.28
N SER A 121 4.23 -3.69 11.29
CA SER A 121 3.24 -4.25 10.37
C SER A 121 3.84 -5.43 9.59
N LYS A 122 3.09 -6.50 9.48
CA LYS A 122 3.51 -7.71 8.75
C LYS A 122 3.35 -7.55 7.25
N LEU A 123 2.48 -6.66 6.82
CA LEU A 123 2.20 -6.38 5.43
C LEU A 123 1.92 -4.90 5.27
N ILE A 124 2.58 -4.28 4.31
CA ILE A 124 2.37 -2.88 3.96
C ILE A 124 2.02 -2.80 2.48
N LEU A 125 0.87 -2.23 2.19
CA LEU A 125 0.39 -2.02 0.84
C LEU A 125 0.39 -0.54 0.53
N LEU A 126 0.85 -0.15 -0.65
CA LEU A 126 0.73 1.22 -1.16
C LEU A 126 -0.05 1.20 -2.46
N LEU A 127 -1.15 1.96 -2.48
CA LEU A 127 -1.96 2.21 -3.67
C LEU A 127 -1.69 3.64 -4.15
N SER A 128 -1.17 3.78 -5.37
CA SER A 128 -0.74 5.08 -5.90
C SER A 128 -0.76 5.07 -7.43
N PRO A 129 -0.90 6.24 -8.06
CA PRO A 129 -0.65 6.35 -9.51
C PRO A 129 0.81 6.09 -9.89
N GLY A 130 1.74 6.25 -8.93
CA GLY A 130 3.16 6.09 -9.18
C GLY A 130 3.85 7.37 -9.63
N ASP A 131 3.24 8.52 -9.36
CA ASP A 131 3.77 9.84 -9.74
C ASP A 131 4.63 10.50 -8.67
N PHE A 132 4.81 9.83 -7.53
CA PHE A 132 5.73 10.30 -6.50
C PHE A 132 7.19 10.11 -6.92
N SER A 133 8.09 10.86 -6.26
CA SER A 133 9.51 10.84 -6.57
C SER A 133 10.33 10.35 -5.38
N VAL A 134 11.60 10.08 -5.61
CA VAL A 134 12.59 9.78 -4.58
C VAL A 134 13.45 11.03 -4.44
N GLN A 135 13.49 11.62 -3.25
CA GLN A 135 14.28 12.82 -2.99
C GLN A 135 15.76 12.48 -2.85
N ASP A 136 16.08 11.46 -2.08
CA ASP A 136 17.44 11.00 -1.83
C ASP A 136 17.44 9.48 -1.73
N GLN A 137 18.03 8.82 -2.71
CA GLN A 137 18.04 7.35 -2.76
C GLN A 137 18.74 6.72 -1.52
N GLY A 138 19.81 7.31 -1.06
CA GLY A 138 20.53 6.81 0.12
C GLY A 138 19.66 6.86 1.36
N LYS A 139 19.01 7.99 1.61
CA LYS A 139 18.08 8.14 2.74
C LYS A 139 16.87 7.25 2.60
N CYS A 140 16.35 7.11 1.38
CA CYS A 140 15.22 6.24 1.10
C CYS A 140 15.55 4.79 1.43
N MET A 141 16.71 4.32 1.03
CA MET A 141 17.19 2.97 1.35
C MET A 141 17.34 2.76 2.85
N GLU A 142 17.86 3.77 3.56
CA GLU A 142 17.96 3.72 5.03
C GLU A 142 16.57 3.60 5.66
N SER A 143 15.61 4.36 5.19
CA SER A 143 14.24 4.33 5.69
C SER A 143 13.52 3.01 5.37
N LEU A 144 13.96 2.29 4.34
CA LEU A 144 13.41 0.97 3.98
C LEU A 144 13.97 -0.17 4.85
N LYS A 145 15.11 0.02 5.52
CA LYS A 145 15.73 -1.02 6.33
C LYS A 145 14.80 -1.71 7.33
N PRO A 146 13.95 -0.98 8.08
CA PRO A 146 13.02 -1.63 9.00
C PRO A 146 11.99 -2.53 8.31
N PHE A 147 11.81 -2.35 7.01
CA PHE A 147 10.81 -3.10 6.22
C PHE A 147 11.45 -4.21 5.39
N LEU A 148 12.78 -4.33 5.37
CA LEU A 148 13.46 -5.42 4.69
C LEU A 148 13.06 -6.75 5.32
N GLY A 149 12.65 -7.70 4.48
CA GLY A 149 12.07 -8.94 4.97
C GLY A 149 10.64 -8.82 5.45
N ARG A 150 10.10 -7.61 5.53
CA ARG A 150 8.68 -7.36 5.71
C ARG A 150 7.99 -7.49 4.36
N LYS A 151 6.68 -7.55 4.36
CA LYS A 151 5.92 -7.73 3.13
C LYS A 151 5.43 -6.36 2.65
N MET A 152 6.23 -5.67 1.86
CA MET A 152 5.82 -4.39 1.26
C MET A 152 5.47 -4.61 -0.21
N LEU A 153 4.25 -4.25 -0.57
CA LEU A 153 3.74 -4.35 -1.94
C LEU A 153 3.26 -2.97 -2.39
N LEU A 154 3.81 -2.51 -3.50
CA LEU A 154 3.39 -1.27 -4.16
C LEU A 154 2.53 -1.63 -5.37
N LEU A 155 1.30 -1.14 -5.37
CA LEU A 155 0.36 -1.27 -6.49
C LEU A 155 0.29 0.09 -7.19
N LEU A 156 0.91 0.19 -8.35
CA LEU A 156 1.13 1.46 -9.04
C LEU A 156 0.54 1.42 -10.45
N ASP A 157 -0.06 2.52 -10.89
CA ASP A 157 -0.54 2.66 -12.27
C ASP A 157 0.64 2.74 -13.24
N GLN A 158 1.74 3.36 -12.81
CA GLN A 158 2.98 3.44 -13.59
C GLN A 158 4.17 3.30 -12.66
N VAL A 159 5.28 2.79 -13.18
CA VAL A 159 6.51 2.56 -12.42
C VAL A 159 7.63 3.36 -13.07
N SER A 160 8.19 4.32 -12.32
CA SER A 160 9.34 5.08 -12.78
C SER A 160 10.63 4.27 -12.62
N GLU A 161 11.69 4.65 -13.33
CA GLU A 161 13.00 4.01 -13.19
C GLU A 161 13.56 4.11 -11.77
N GLU A 162 13.34 5.24 -11.11
CA GLU A 162 13.74 5.44 -9.71
C GLU A 162 13.12 4.42 -8.79
N ILE A 163 11.82 4.18 -8.94
CA ILE A 163 11.06 3.25 -8.11
C ILE A 163 11.45 1.81 -8.41
N GLU A 164 11.63 1.48 -9.68
CA GLU A 164 12.10 0.15 -10.06
C GLU A 164 13.49 -0.13 -9.48
N SER A 165 14.39 0.84 -9.50
CA SER A 165 15.70 0.74 -8.89
C SER A 165 15.62 0.48 -7.40
N LEU A 166 14.71 1.15 -6.68
CA LEU A 166 14.48 0.90 -5.25
C LEU A 166 14.00 -0.52 -5.01
N SER A 167 13.10 -1.04 -5.82
CA SER A 167 12.56 -2.38 -5.62
C SER A 167 13.64 -3.44 -5.75
N LEU A 168 14.55 -3.28 -6.70
CA LEU A 168 15.66 -4.20 -6.91
C LEU A 168 16.63 -4.22 -5.73
N LYS A 169 16.91 -3.04 -5.16
CA LYS A 169 17.84 -2.91 -4.04
C LYS A 169 17.23 -3.28 -2.70
N ALA A 170 15.96 -2.95 -2.48
CA ALA A 170 15.29 -3.08 -1.19
C ALA A 170 14.43 -4.33 -1.07
N ARG A 171 14.32 -5.14 -2.11
CA ARG A 171 13.50 -6.36 -2.14
C ARG A 171 12.02 -6.13 -1.82
N ILE A 172 11.50 -4.96 -2.19
CA ILE A 172 10.07 -4.70 -2.15
C ILE A 172 9.42 -5.21 -3.44
N ILE A 173 8.15 -5.56 -3.37
CA ILE A 173 7.41 -6.06 -4.52
C ILE A 173 6.64 -4.91 -5.14
N ILE A 174 6.79 -4.71 -6.45
CA ILE A 174 6.02 -3.74 -7.22
C ILE A 174 5.16 -4.51 -8.22
N GLN A 175 3.89 -4.14 -8.28
CA GLN A 175 2.96 -4.66 -9.26
C GLN A 175 2.31 -3.47 -9.98
N GLU A 176 2.56 -3.35 -11.27
CA GLU A 176 1.86 -2.37 -12.11
C GLU A 176 0.43 -2.86 -12.35
N VAL A 177 -0.52 -2.00 -12.14
CA VAL A 177 -1.95 -2.32 -12.26
C VAL A 177 -2.67 -1.51 -13.34
#